data_e2ec567f907b0de946a345705cd78447
#
_entry.id   e2ec567f907b0de946a345705cd78447
#
_cell.length_a   1.000
_cell.length_b   1.000
_cell.length_c   1.000
_cell.angle_alpha   90.00
_cell.angle_beta   90.00
_cell.angle_gamma   90.00
#
_symmetry.space_group_name_H-M   'P 1'
#
loop_
_entity.id
_entity.type
_entity.pdbx_description
1 polymer ?
#
loop_
_entity_poly.entity_id
_entity_poly.type
_entity_poly.pdbx_seq_one_letter_code
_entity_poly.pdbx_strand_id
1 'polypeptide(L)'
;LVDLAKEVLAGAPIDVSMGSANVIWQSEANAMALQSLLVAESPPRVLNIAGSEFFDLRDVGTQLGDLIGKPVHFSGAETGEAFLSNAEASYALFYRPRVTVEQMIRWTADWVLRGGDDLGKPTHFESRDGRY
;
A
#
# COMPACT_ATOMS: atom_id res chain seq x y z
N LEU A 1 1.17 1.26 -4.44
CA LEU A 1 1.48 2.68 -4.63
C LEU A 1 2.36 2.92 -5.86
N VAL A 2 3.42 2.13 -6.08
CA VAL A 2 4.31 2.31 -7.25
C VAL A 2 3.54 2.14 -8.55
N ASP A 3 2.68 1.14 -8.66
CA ASP A 3 1.85 0.90 -9.85
C ASP A 3 0.94 2.10 -10.12
N LEU A 4 0.24 2.61 -9.10
CA LEU A 4 -0.60 3.81 -9.22
C LEU A 4 0.21 5.04 -9.69
N ALA A 5 1.40 5.25 -9.14
CA ALA A 5 2.25 6.36 -9.57
C ALA A 5 2.71 6.22 -11.02
N LYS A 6 3.00 4.99 -11.48
CA LYS A 6 3.34 4.72 -12.88
C LYS A 6 2.15 4.92 -13.82
N GLU A 7 0.96 4.52 -13.42
CA GLU A 7 -0.28 4.76 -14.17
C GLU A 7 -0.51 6.26 -14.35
N VAL A 8 -0.39 7.04 -13.28
CA VAL A 8 -0.46 8.51 -13.34
C VAL A 8 0.60 9.07 -14.29
N LEU A 9 1.86 8.65 -14.15
CA LEU A 9 2.95 9.13 -15.00
C LEU A 9 2.71 8.81 -16.48
N ALA A 10 2.16 7.62 -16.76
CA ALA A 10 1.81 7.17 -18.11
C ALA A 10 0.50 7.77 -18.65
N GLY A 11 -0.31 8.44 -17.83
CA GLY A 11 -1.64 8.92 -18.18
C GLY A 11 -2.67 7.79 -18.34
N ALA A 12 -2.39 6.63 -17.76
CA ALA A 12 -3.34 5.51 -17.70
C ALA A 12 -4.39 5.74 -16.59
N PRO A 13 -5.60 5.19 -16.73
CA PRO A 13 -6.62 5.33 -15.71
C PRO A 13 -6.34 4.42 -14.50
N ILE A 14 -6.55 4.97 -13.29
CA ILE A 14 -6.54 4.20 -12.04
C ILE A 14 -7.91 3.54 -11.84
N ASP A 15 -7.93 2.23 -11.64
CA ASP A 15 -9.16 1.51 -11.27
C ASP A 15 -9.45 1.72 -9.77
N VAL A 16 -10.57 2.39 -9.48
CA VAL A 16 -11.05 2.65 -8.11
C VAL A 16 -12.10 1.65 -7.63
N SER A 17 -12.28 0.54 -8.30
CA SER A 17 -13.26 -0.49 -7.88
C SER A 17 -12.93 -1.12 -6.53
N MET A 18 -11.66 -1.10 -6.10
CA MET A 18 -11.26 -1.34 -4.72
C MET A 18 -11.12 0.01 -4.00
N GLY A 19 -12.13 0.40 -3.20
CA GLY A 19 -12.21 1.74 -2.62
C GLY A 19 -11.05 2.11 -1.71
N SER A 20 -10.74 1.28 -0.71
CA SER A 20 -9.78 1.62 0.34
C SER A 20 -8.85 0.46 0.70
N ALA A 21 -7.64 0.78 1.15
CA ALA A 21 -6.67 -0.19 1.61
C ALA A 21 -5.82 0.37 2.76
N ASN A 22 -5.19 -0.50 3.54
CA ASN A 22 -4.10 -0.11 4.42
C ASN A 22 -2.78 -0.76 3.98
N VAL A 23 -1.73 0.05 3.95
CA VAL A 23 -0.39 -0.37 3.54
C VAL A 23 0.62 -0.01 4.60
N ILE A 24 1.75 -0.70 4.60
CA ILE A 24 2.87 -0.44 5.50
C ILE A 24 4.13 -0.19 4.67
N TRP A 25 4.99 0.70 5.14
CA TRP A 25 6.29 0.90 4.52
C TRP A 25 7.16 -0.36 4.65
N GLN A 26 7.79 -0.77 3.56
CA GLN A 26 8.51 -2.07 3.48
C GLN A 26 9.54 -2.27 4.58
N SER A 27 10.29 -1.22 4.96
CA SER A 27 11.30 -1.37 6.01
C SER A 27 10.69 -1.62 7.39
N GLU A 28 9.53 -1.04 7.69
CA GLU A 28 8.82 -1.30 8.94
C GLU A 28 8.20 -2.70 8.96
N ALA A 29 7.65 -3.14 7.83
CA ALA A 29 7.18 -4.52 7.68
C ALA A 29 8.31 -5.53 7.90
N ASN A 30 9.48 -5.29 7.29
CA ASN A 30 10.65 -6.14 7.47
C ASN A 30 11.15 -6.15 8.92
N ALA A 31 11.17 -4.98 9.58
CA ALA A 31 11.56 -4.88 10.98
C ALA A 31 10.62 -5.69 11.90
N MET A 32 9.30 -5.58 11.70
CA MET A 32 8.33 -6.38 12.46
C MET A 32 8.46 -7.88 12.16
N ALA A 33 8.68 -8.26 10.90
CA ALA A 33 8.90 -9.66 10.51
C ALA A 33 10.13 -10.25 11.20
N LEU A 34 11.23 -9.51 11.28
CA LEU A 34 12.42 -9.95 12.01
C LEU A 34 12.17 -10.03 13.53
N GLN A 35 11.46 -9.06 14.12
CA GLN A 35 11.11 -9.08 15.53
C GLN A 35 10.15 -10.24 15.88
N SER A 36 9.33 -10.69 14.94
CA SER A 36 8.40 -11.82 15.17
C SER A 36 9.14 -13.12 15.52
N LEU A 37 10.40 -13.27 15.13
CA LEU A 37 11.23 -14.41 15.52
C LEU A 37 11.44 -14.50 17.03
N LEU A 38 11.42 -13.37 17.75
CA LEU A 38 11.60 -13.30 19.20
C LEU A 38 10.35 -13.76 19.97
N VAL A 39 9.21 -13.80 19.31
CA VAL A 39 7.91 -14.17 19.91
C VAL A 39 7.30 -15.42 19.24
N ALA A 40 8.13 -16.15 18.51
CA ALA A 40 7.72 -17.41 17.91
C ALA A 40 7.39 -18.44 18.99
N GLU A 41 6.28 -19.16 18.81
CA GLU A 41 5.78 -20.14 19.80
C GLU A 41 5.13 -21.36 19.11
N SER A 42 4.88 -22.38 19.91
CA SER A 42 4.15 -23.58 19.47
C SER A 42 2.96 -23.84 20.42
N PRO A 43 1.71 -23.90 19.91
CA PRO A 43 1.33 -23.74 18.49
C PRO A 43 1.61 -22.33 17.94
N PRO A 44 1.75 -22.18 16.60
CA PRO A 44 2.15 -20.92 16.02
C PRO A 44 1.11 -19.82 16.23
N ARG A 45 1.56 -18.62 16.53
CA ARG A 45 0.74 -17.41 16.60
C ARG A 45 0.63 -16.78 15.20
N VAL A 46 -0.57 -16.46 14.81
CA VAL A 46 -0.81 -15.70 13.56
C VAL A 46 -0.77 -14.19 13.88
N LEU A 47 0.06 -13.45 13.17
CA LEU A 47 0.19 -12.00 13.28
C LEU A 47 0.01 -11.35 11.91
N ASN A 48 -0.91 -10.41 11.82
CA ASN A 48 -1.03 -9.55 10.66
C ASN A 48 -0.04 -8.39 10.80
N ILE A 49 0.67 -8.07 9.73
CA ILE A 49 1.55 -6.91 9.64
C ILE A 49 0.97 -5.98 8.56
N ALA A 50 0.50 -4.81 8.95
CA ALA A 50 -0.09 -3.82 8.07
C ALA A 50 0.14 -2.41 8.61
N GLY A 51 -0.13 -1.39 7.82
CA GLY A 51 -0.09 0.01 8.26
C GLY A 51 -1.29 0.36 9.15
N SER A 52 -1.10 1.35 10.01
CA SER A 52 -2.13 1.83 10.93
C SER A 52 -3.10 2.82 10.29
N GLU A 53 -2.74 3.37 9.15
CA GLU A 53 -3.57 4.29 8.37
C GLU A 53 -4.18 3.55 7.18
N PHE A 54 -5.40 3.90 6.85
CA PHE A 54 -6.03 3.49 5.60
C PHE A 54 -6.16 4.70 4.67
N PHE A 55 -6.23 4.44 3.40
CA PHE A 55 -6.40 5.45 2.38
C PHE A 55 -7.46 5.04 1.36
N ASP A 56 -8.05 6.02 0.73
CA ASP A 56 -8.89 5.87 -0.44
C ASP A 56 -8.05 5.96 -1.71
N LEU A 57 -8.31 5.09 -2.68
CA LEU A 57 -7.53 5.04 -3.93
C LEU A 57 -7.67 6.32 -4.76
N ARG A 58 -8.84 6.95 -4.73
CA ARG A 58 -9.07 8.21 -5.44
C ARG A 58 -8.24 9.34 -4.82
N ASP A 59 -8.19 9.41 -3.49
CA ASP A 59 -7.39 10.42 -2.79
C ASP A 59 -5.90 10.23 -3.07
N VAL A 60 -5.42 8.99 -3.04
CA VAL A 60 -4.02 8.67 -3.39
C VAL A 60 -3.72 9.03 -4.84
N GLY A 61 -4.59 8.66 -5.77
CA GLY A 61 -4.43 9.00 -7.19
C GLY A 61 -4.36 10.51 -7.39
N THR A 62 -5.24 11.26 -6.74
CA THR A 62 -5.26 12.73 -6.82
C THR A 62 -3.95 13.33 -6.30
N GLN A 63 -3.48 12.91 -5.12
CA GLN A 63 -2.22 13.37 -4.55
C GLN A 63 -1.01 13.02 -5.43
N LEU A 64 -0.99 11.82 -6.02
CA LEU A 64 0.04 11.42 -6.98
C LEU A 64 0.02 12.32 -8.22
N GLY A 65 -1.18 12.64 -8.74
CA GLY A 65 -1.35 13.58 -9.86
C GLY A 65 -0.74 14.94 -9.59
N ASP A 66 -1.02 15.51 -8.42
CA ASP A 66 -0.48 16.79 -7.99
C ASP A 66 1.06 16.76 -7.87
N LEU A 67 1.61 15.71 -7.28
CA LEU A 67 3.06 15.54 -7.09
C LEU A 67 3.81 15.28 -8.40
N ILE A 68 3.21 14.51 -9.31
CA ILE A 68 3.79 14.15 -10.61
C ILE A 68 3.56 15.25 -11.66
N GLY A 69 2.59 16.14 -11.42
CA GLY A 69 2.23 17.21 -12.34
C GLY A 69 1.46 16.69 -13.57
N LYS A 70 0.63 15.67 -13.40
CA LYS A 70 -0.17 15.03 -14.46
C LYS A 70 -1.65 14.98 -14.09
N PRO A 71 -2.56 15.16 -15.07
CA PRO A 71 -3.97 14.89 -14.83
C PRO A 71 -4.19 13.41 -14.52
N VAL A 72 -5.10 13.12 -13.61
CA VAL A 72 -5.45 11.75 -13.23
C VAL A 72 -6.79 11.37 -13.84
N HIS A 73 -6.84 10.18 -14.41
CA HIS A 73 -8.06 9.57 -14.92
C HIS A 73 -8.43 8.40 -14.02
N PHE A 74 -9.71 8.29 -13.69
CA PHE A 74 -10.22 7.18 -12.89
C PHE A 74 -11.16 6.31 -13.71
N SER A 75 -11.14 5.01 -13.46
CA SER A 75 -12.02 4.01 -14.07
C SER A 75 -12.62 3.11 -12.98
N GLY A 76 -13.60 2.31 -13.35
CA GLY A 76 -14.31 1.46 -12.41
C GLY A 76 -15.36 2.22 -11.60
N ALA A 77 -16.15 1.47 -10.83
CA ALA A 77 -17.14 1.99 -9.91
C ALA A 77 -16.70 1.70 -8.47
N GLU A 78 -16.71 2.71 -7.63
CA GLU A 78 -16.46 2.55 -6.19
C GLU A 78 -17.54 1.66 -5.57
N THR A 79 -17.14 0.51 -5.04
CA THR A 79 -18.06 -0.49 -4.50
C THR A 79 -18.25 -0.39 -2.99
N GLY A 80 -17.54 0.52 -2.32
CA GLY A 80 -17.49 0.62 -0.86
C GLY A 80 -16.72 -0.54 -0.21
N GLU A 81 -16.06 -1.37 -1.01
CA GLU A 81 -15.19 -2.44 -0.51
C GLU A 81 -13.84 -1.87 -0.06
N ALA A 82 -13.26 -2.50 0.95
CA ALA A 82 -11.96 -2.11 1.49
C ALA A 82 -11.08 -3.33 1.70
N PHE A 83 -9.81 -3.22 1.34
CA PHE A 83 -8.79 -4.23 1.63
C PHE A 83 -8.04 -3.85 2.90
N LEU A 84 -8.61 -4.25 4.06
CA LEU A 84 -8.11 -3.87 5.37
C LEU A 84 -7.60 -5.09 6.14
N SER A 85 -6.42 -4.97 6.72
CA SER A 85 -5.84 -5.95 7.62
C SER A 85 -5.76 -5.36 9.03
N ASN A 86 -6.33 -6.06 10.02
CA ASN A 86 -6.21 -5.66 11.41
C ASN A 86 -4.87 -6.16 11.99
N ALA A 87 -3.97 -5.24 12.31
CA ALA A 87 -2.64 -5.51 12.84
C ALA A 87 -2.47 -5.07 14.31
N GLU A 88 -3.55 -4.83 15.07
CA GLU A 88 -3.48 -4.36 16.47
C GLU A 88 -2.67 -5.32 17.36
N ALA A 89 -2.73 -6.64 17.12
CA ALA A 89 -1.93 -7.60 17.88
C ALA A 89 -0.42 -7.39 17.65
N SER A 90 -0.02 -7.07 16.41
CA SER A 90 1.38 -6.77 16.08
C SER A 90 1.82 -5.43 16.67
N TYR A 91 0.95 -4.43 16.67
CA TYR A 91 1.26 -3.13 17.28
C TYR A 91 1.47 -3.24 18.79
N ALA A 92 0.69 -4.08 19.48
CA ALA A 92 0.85 -4.33 20.91
C ALA A 92 2.16 -5.06 21.25
N LEU A 93 2.64 -5.93 20.34
CA LEU A 93 3.87 -6.69 20.55
C LEU A 93 5.13 -5.92 20.18
N PHE A 94 5.07 -5.10 19.14
CA PHE A 94 6.23 -4.43 18.57
C PHE A 94 6.10 -2.91 18.71
N TYR A 95 5.45 -2.29 17.76
CA TYR A 95 5.20 -0.85 17.70
C TYR A 95 4.14 -0.54 16.63
N ARG A 96 3.55 0.63 16.71
CA ARG A 96 2.69 1.14 15.64
C ARG A 96 3.57 1.77 14.56
N PRO A 97 3.36 1.43 13.26
CA PRO A 97 4.10 2.04 12.16
C PRO A 97 4.09 3.57 12.21
N ARG A 98 5.23 4.17 11.87
CA ARG A 98 5.45 5.62 11.97
C ARG A 98 5.47 6.32 10.62
N VAL A 99 5.77 5.57 9.55
CA VAL A 99 5.74 6.12 8.19
C VAL A 99 4.29 6.30 7.79
N THR A 100 3.89 7.55 7.56
CA THR A 100 2.52 7.91 7.19
C THR A 100 2.24 7.59 5.72
N VAL A 101 0.96 7.46 5.38
CA VAL A 101 0.52 7.30 3.98
C VAL A 101 1.01 8.47 3.13
N GLU A 102 0.92 9.71 3.63
CA GLU A 102 1.42 10.89 2.93
C GLU A 102 2.91 10.81 2.61
N GLN A 103 3.73 10.35 3.57
CA GLN A 103 5.17 10.15 3.33
C GLN A 103 5.42 9.09 2.25
N MET A 104 4.68 7.96 2.31
CA MET A 104 4.79 6.91 1.30
C MET A 104 4.42 7.41 -0.10
N ILE A 105 3.35 8.19 -0.23
CA ILE A 105 2.93 8.79 -1.51
C ILE A 105 4.02 9.71 -2.05
N ARG A 106 4.57 10.60 -1.24
CA ARG A 106 5.65 11.53 -1.64
C ARG A 106 6.91 10.79 -2.10
N TRP A 107 7.35 9.80 -1.34
CA TRP A 107 8.55 9.02 -1.69
C TRP A 107 8.33 8.19 -2.95
N THR A 108 7.14 7.63 -3.13
CA THR A 108 6.80 6.87 -4.32
C THR A 108 6.75 7.75 -5.57
N ALA A 109 6.12 8.94 -5.48
CA ALA A 109 6.10 9.90 -6.57
C ALA A 109 7.52 10.33 -6.98
N ASP A 110 8.36 10.69 -6.01
CA ASP A 110 9.76 11.07 -6.24
C ASP A 110 10.57 9.93 -6.88
N TRP A 111 10.38 8.70 -6.40
CA TRP A 111 11.05 7.52 -6.95
C TRP A 111 10.68 7.28 -8.41
N VAL A 112 9.39 7.33 -8.74
CA VAL A 112 8.91 7.11 -10.11
C VAL A 112 9.33 8.24 -11.04
N LEU A 113 9.29 9.50 -10.59
CA LEU A 113 9.76 10.66 -11.38
C LEU A 113 11.25 10.58 -11.73
N ARG A 114 12.07 9.99 -10.87
CA ARG A 114 13.52 9.76 -11.14
C ARG A 114 13.79 8.53 -11.99
N GLY A 115 12.76 7.81 -12.43
CA GLY A 115 12.92 6.55 -13.17
C GLY A 115 13.48 5.43 -12.29
N GLY A 116 13.12 5.42 -11.00
CA GLY A 116 13.56 4.39 -10.07
C GLY A 116 13.13 2.99 -10.49
N ASP A 117 14.02 2.02 -10.35
CA ASP A 117 13.78 0.63 -10.71
C ASP A 117 12.75 -0.04 -9.79
N ASP A 118 12.02 -0.99 -10.34
CA ASP A 118 11.20 -1.93 -9.58
C ASP A 118 11.42 -3.38 -10.06
N LEU A 119 10.80 -4.31 -9.38
CA LEU A 119 10.96 -5.73 -9.73
C LEU A 119 10.15 -6.14 -10.97
N GLY A 120 9.32 -5.25 -11.53
CA GLY A 120 8.45 -5.54 -12.68
C GLY A 120 7.45 -6.67 -12.42
N LYS A 121 7.19 -7.01 -11.16
CA LYS A 121 6.22 -8.06 -10.80
C LYS A 121 4.85 -7.46 -10.62
N PRO A 122 3.81 -8.03 -11.22
CA PRO A 122 2.45 -7.59 -10.98
C PRO A 122 2.10 -7.78 -9.49
N THR A 123 1.42 -6.81 -8.91
CA THR A 123 1.02 -6.85 -7.50
C THR A 123 -0.29 -7.60 -7.28
N HIS A 124 -1.07 -7.80 -8.35
CA HIS A 124 -2.37 -8.49 -8.32
C HIS A 124 -3.38 -7.94 -7.30
N PHE A 125 -3.20 -6.69 -6.86
CA PHE A 125 -4.11 -6.09 -5.87
C PHE A 125 -5.55 -5.95 -6.38
N GLU A 126 -5.75 -6.05 -7.69
CA GLU A 126 -7.07 -6.06 -8.36
C GLU A 126 -7.72 -7.45 -8.33
N SER A 127 -6.95 -8.51 -8.06
CA SER A 127 -7.44 -9.89 -8.08
C SER A 127 -8.32 -10.18 -6.87
N ARG A 128 -9.51 -10.72 -7.13
CA ARG A 128 -10.50 -11.06 -6.10
C ARG A 128 -10.80 -12.56 -6.01
N ASP A 129 -10.05 -13.37 -6.77
CA ASP A 129 -10.26 -14.82 -6.90
C ASP A 129 -9.51 -15.65 -5.84
N GLY A 130 -8.79 -14.99 -4.93
CA GLY A 130 -7.98 -15.65 -3.89
C GLY A 130 -6.75 -16.39 -4.42
N ARG A 131 -6.35 -16.14 -5.66
CA ARG A 131 -5.14 -16.68 -6.28
C ARG A 131 -4.09 -15.58 -6.34
N TYR A 132 -3.13 -15.65 -5.44
CA TYR A 132 -2.04 -14.69 -5.30
C TYR A 132 -0.71 -15.31 -5.73
#